data_20776f17803dcfe103b3b3b69ddb19d1
#
_entry.id   20776f17803dcfe103b3b3b69ddb19d1
#
_cell.length_a   1.000
_cell.length_b   1.000
_cell.length_c   1.000
_cell.angle_alpha   90.00
_cell.angle_beta   90.00
_cell.angle_gamma   90.00
#
_symmetry.space_group_name_H-M   'P 1'
#
loop_
_entity.id
_entity.type
_entity.pdbx_description
1 polymer ?
#
loop_
_entity_poly.entity_id
_entity_poly.type
_entity_poly.pdbx_seq_one_letter_code
_entity_poly.pdbx_strand_id
1 'polypeptide(L)'
;MTPPPPAYLWVIRTIDWFTETVGMVAAFILVPVLFVPNVYEVFSRYVLHDPTIWALDVTSYTFGALFMIAASWALQKGAHVRTDILWDKFSDRTKGIIDCCAFLILFLPTMVILAWLGWVDFIYSMSINER
;
A
#
# COMPACT_ATOMS: atom_id res chain seq x y z
N MET A 1 -27.02 -31.48 -6.76
CA MET A 1 -25.82 -31.32 -5.93
C MET A 1 -24.77 -30.63 -6.77
N THR A 2 -24.48 -29.37 -6.50
CA THR A 2 -23.39 -28.66 -7.16
C THR A 2 -22.07 -29.23 -6.67
N PRO A 3 -21.11 -29.56 -7.57
CA PRO A 3 -19.80 -30.05 -7.13
C PRO A 3 -19.14 -29.04 -6.16
N PRO A 4 -18.43 -29.53 -5.14
CA PRO A 4 -17.72 -28.63 -4.22
C PRO A 4 -16.73 -27.78 -5.03
N PRO A 5 -16.57 -26.49 -4.68
CA PRO A 5 -15.66 -25.62 -5.40
C PRO A 5 -14.24 -26.19 -5.32
N PRO A 6 -13.47 -26.13 -6.41
CA PRO A 6 -12.09 -26.64 -6.41
C PRO A 6 -11.27 -25.91 -5.33
N ALA A 7 -10.36 -26.63 -4.69
CA ALA A 7 -9.60 -26.18 -3.52
C ALA A 7 -8.92 -24.80 -3.72
N TYR A 8 -8.52 -24.45 -4.95
CA TYR A 8 -7.92 -23.16 -5.27
C TYR A 8 -8.87 -21.98 -5.08
N LEU A 9 -10.19 -22.17 -5.29
CA LEU A 9 -11.18 -21.10 -5.07
C LEU A 9 -11.33 -20.76 -3.59
N TRP A 10 -11.15 -21.75 -2.72
CA TRP A 10 -11.16 -21.51 -1.29
C TRP A 10 -9.96 -20.65 -0.86
N VAL A 11 -8.77 -20.94 -1.38
CA VAL A 11 -7.56 -20.16 -1.12
C VAL A 11 -7.71 -18.71 -1.60
N ILE A 12 -8.19 -18.51 -2.83
CA ILE A 12 -8.44 -17.18 -3.38
C ILE A 12 -9.42 -16.40 -2.49
N ARG A 13 -10.54 -17.03 -2.13
CA ARG A 13 -11.56 -16.39 -1.30
C ARG A 13 -11.06 -16.02 0.09
N THR A 14 -10.17 -16.82 0.66
CA THR A 14 -9.54 -16.52 1.95
C THR A 14 -8.59 -15.33 1.86
N ILE A 15 -7.78 -15.27 0.80
CA ILE A 15 -6.87 -14.16 0.54
C ILE A 15 -7.68 -12.87 0.30
N ASP A 16 -8.73 -12.93 -0.50
CA ASP A 16 -9.58 -11.79 -0.79
C ASP A 16 -10.25 -11.24 0.47
N TRP A 17 -10.82 -12.12 1.29
CA TRP A 17 -11.43 -11.74 2.56
C TRP A 17 -10.41 -11.10 3.52
N PHE A 18 -9.22 -11.68 3.60
CA PHE A 18 -8.14 -11.14 4.44
C PHE A 18 -7.71 -9.76 3.97
N THR A 19 -7.45 -9.58 2.68
CA THR A 19 -7.04 -8.30 2.10
C THR A 19 -8.12 -7.23 2.27
N GLU A 20 -9.38 -7.58 2.07
CA GLU A 20 -10.49 -6.65 2.26
C GLU A 20 -10.65 -6.24 3.73
N THR A 21 -10.56 -7.19 4.65
CA THR A 21 -10.67 -6.92 6.10
C THR A 21 -9.51 -6.07 6.58
N VAL A 22 -8.27 -6.43 6.21
CA VAL A 22 -7.07 -5.66 6.57
C VAL A 22 -7.13 -4.25 5.97
N GLY A 23 -7.53 -4.12 4.70
CA GLY A 23 -7.67 -2.82 4.04
C GLY A 23 -8.69 -1.92 4.73
N MET A 24 -9.85 -2.44 5.09
CA MET A 24 -10.90 -1.70 5.77
C MET A 24 -10.49 -1.29 7.18
N VAL A 25 -9.95 -2.21 7.97
CA VAL A 25 -9.48 -1.95 9.35
C VAL A 25 -8.33 -0.95 9.35
N ALA A 26 -7.38 -1.12 8.43
CA ALA A 26 -6.26 -0.20 8.28
C ALA A 26 -6.73 1.21 7.89
N ALA A 27 -7.66 1.35 6.95
CA ALA A 27 -8.21 2.64 6.60
C ALA A 27 -8.89 3.32 7.79
N PHE A 28 -9.68 2.55 8.56
CA PHE A 28 -10.41 3.08 9.72
C PHE A 28 -9.48 3.54 10.86
N ILE A 29 -8.31 2.90 11.01
CA ILE A 29 -7.33 3.25 12.04
C ILE A 29 -6.33 4.28 11.53
N LEU A 30 -5.72 4.04 10.36
CA LEU A 30 -4.60 4.86 9.88
C LEU A 30 -5.04 6.24 9.39
N VAL A 31 -6.27 6.39 8.87
CA VAL A 31 -6.76 7.71 8.45
C VAL A 31 -6.90 8.67 9.64
N PRO A 32 -7.53 8.31 10.76
CA PRO A 32 -7.52 9.16 11.96
C PRO A 32 -6.10 9.39 12.52
N VAL A 33 -5.25 8.37 12.54
CA VAL A 33 -3.85 8.49 12.99
C VAL A 33 -3.04 9.41 12.08
N LEU A 34 -3.37 9.49 10.80
CA LEU A 34 -2.79 10.45 9.88
C LEU A 34 -3.32 11.87 10.14
N PHE A 35 -4.62 12.00 10.34
CA PHE A 35 -5.30 13.29 10.42
C PHE A 35 -5.04 14.02 11.74
N VAL A 36 -5.15 13.32 12.87
CA VAL A 36 -5.05 13.94 14.21
C VAL A 36 -3.68 14.60 14.47
N PRO A 37 -2.53 13.94 14.23
CA PRO A 37 -1.22 14.57 14.41
C PRO A 37 -1.01 15.77 13.47
N ASN A 38 -1.53 15.71 12.24
CA ASN A 38 -1.42 16.83 11.31
C ASN A 38 -2.20 18.05 11.79
N VAL A 39 -3.43 17.85 12.25
CA VAL A 39 -4.23 18.96 12.82
C VAL A 39 -3.57 19.53 14.07
N TYR A 40 -3.05 18.66 14.93
CA TYR A 40 -2.30 19.08 16.12
C TYR A 40 -1.05 19.87 15.76
N GLU A 41 -0.27 19.42 14.80
CA GLU A 41 0.95 20.12 14.34
C GLU A 41 0.63 21.51 13.79
N VAL A 42 -0.42 21.62 12.95
CA VAL A 42 -0.86 22.90 12.41
C VAL A 42 -1.26 23.85 13.54
N PHE A 43 -2.04 23.37 14.50
CA PHE A 43 -2.45 24.18 15.66
C PHE A 43 -1.23 24.59 16.52
N SER A 44 -0.36 23.65 16.84
CA SER A 44 0.86 23.89 17.63
C SER A 44 1.78 24.92 16.96
N ARG A 45 1.97 24.79 15.65
CA ARG A 45 2.84 25.66 14.87
C ARG A 45 2.32 27.09 14.75
N TYR A 46 1.02 27.24 14.44
CA TYR A 46 0.47 28.57 14.14
C TYR A 46 -0.13 29.29 15.35
N VAL A 47 -0.62 28.57 16.35
CA VAL A 47 -1.28 29.15 17.53
C VAL A 47 -0.34 29.19 18.73
N LEU A 48 0.38 28.09 18.99
CA LEU A 48 1.28 27.97 20.13
C LEU A 48 2.71 28.43 19.81
N HIS A 49 3.05 28.59 18.52
CA HIS A 49 4.42 28.89 18.04
C HIS A 49 5.47 27.86 18.50
N ASP A 50 5.04 26.61 18.75
CA ASP A 50 5.88 25.51 19.21
C ASP A 50 5.72 24.31 18.26
N PRO A 51 6.47 24.26 17.14
CA PRO A 51 6.38 23.20 16.15
C PRO A 51 6.89 21.87 16.71
N THR A 52 6.16 20.78 16.41
CA THR A 52 6.51 19.45 16.87
C THR A 52 7.23 18.65 15.78
N ILE A 53 8.32 17.96 16.13
CA ILE A 53 9.08 17.10 15.20
C ILE A 53 8.39 15.75 15.04
N TRP A 54 7.87 15.18 16.14
CA TRP A 54 7.27 13.85 16.16
C TRP A 54 6.02 13.71 15.28
N ALA A 55 5.25 14.78 15.10
CA ALA A 55 4.04 14.75 14.28
C ALA A 55 4.36 14.51 12.80
N LEU A 56 5.49 15.05 12.31
CA LEU A 56 5.96 14.80 10.95
C LEU A 56 6.37 13.33 10.75
N ASP A 57 7.08 12.75 11.71
CA ASP A 57 7.52 11.37 11.66
C ASP A 57 6.32 10.41 11.67
N VAL A 58 5.38 10.61 12.60
CA VAL A 58 4.14 9.82 12.67
C VAL A 58 3.35 9.91 11.37
N THR A 59 3.24 11.11 10.81
CA THR A 59 2.54 11.33 9.53
C THR A 59 3.22 10.57 8.40
N SER A 60 4.54 10.64 8.29
CA SER A 60 5.31 10.01 7.21
C SER A 60 5.21 8.49 7.27
N TYR A 61 5.37 7.89 8.45
CA TYR A 61 5.24 6.44 8.61
C TYR A 61 3.81 5.96 8.39
N THR A 62 2.83 6.68 8.91
CA THR A 62 1.40 6.33 8.75
C THR A 62 0.98 6.44 7.28
N PHE A 63 1.43 7.49 6.58
CA PHE A 63 1.15 7.67 5.16
C PHE A 63 1.76 6.54 4.32
N GLY A 64 3.02 6.17 4.58
CA GLY A 64 3.67 5.04 3.91
C GLY A 64 2.92 3.72 4.11
N ALA A 65 2.53 3.42 5.36
CA ALA A 65 1.75 2.23 5.68
C ALA A 65 0.38 2.23 5.01
N LEU A 66 -0.34 3.37 5.07
CA LEU A 66 -1.63 3.54 4.43
C LEU A 66 -1.54 3.34 2.92
N PHE A 67 -0.52 3.93 2.28
CA PHE A 67 -0.31 3.81 0.84
C PHE A 67 -0.09 2.36 0.42
N MET A 68 0.75 1.60 1.12
CA MET A 68 1.03 0.19 0.83
C MET A 68 -0.21 -0.69 0.96
N ILE A 69 -0.99 -0.51 2.03
CA ILE A 69 -2.20 -1.29 2.26
C ILE A 69 -3.30 -0.90 1.28
N ALA A 70 -3.48 0.40 1.02
CA ALA A 70 -4.46 0.90 0.08
C ALA A 70 -4.16 0.46 -1.35
N ALA A 71 -2.89 0.43 -1.76
CA ALA A 71 -2.48 -0.06 -3.07
C ALA A 71 -2.85 -1.54 -3.27
N SER A 72 -2.63 -2.39 -2.26
CA SER A 72 -3.01 -3.80 -2.29
C SER A 72 -4.54 -3.98 -2.40
N TRP A 73 -5.30 -3.20 -1.64
CA TRP A 73 -6.76 -3.24 -1.67
C TRP A 73 -7.33 -2.69 -2.99
N ALA A 74 -6.77 -1.61 -3.52
CA ALA A 74 -7.13 -1.06 -4.83
C ALA A 74 -6.87 -2.06 -5.96
N LEU A 75 -5.75 -2.78 -5.90
CA LEU A 75 -5.42 -3.83 -6.87
C LEU A 75 -6.47 -4.96 -6.84
N GLN A 76 -6.88 -5.41 -5.65
CA GLN A 76 -7.91 -6.43 -5.47
C GLN A 76 -9.27 -6.00 -6.06
N LYS A 77 -9.66 -4.74 -5.84
CA LYS A 77 -10.93 -4.20 -6.36
C LYS A 77 -10.89 -3.87 -7.86
N GLY A 78 -9.73 -4.07 -8.52
CA GLY A 78 -9.56 -3.70 -9.93
C GLY A 78 -9.56 -2.18 -10.16
N ALA A 79 -9.48 -1.40 -9.08
CA ALA A 79 -9.49 0.07 -9.12
C ALA A 79 -8.12 0.68 -9.47
N HIS A 80 -7.15 -0.16 -9.83
CA HIS A 80 -5.88 0.34 -10.33
C HIS A 80 -6.12 1.07 -11.65
N VAL A 81 -5.60 2.30 -11.76
CA VAL A 81 -5.76 3.13 -12.96
C VAL A 81 -5.20 2.36 -14.15
N ARG A 82 -6.10 1.70 -14.87
CA ARG A 82 -5.79 1.08 -16.15
C ARG A 82 -6.23 2.04 -17.23
N THR A 83 -5.47 2.11 -18.31
CA THR A 83 -5.90 2.85 -19.51
C THR A 83 -7.02 2.05 -20.19
N ASP A 84 -8.23 2.11 -19.64
CA ASP A 84 -9.39 1.31 -20.05
C ASP A 84 -9.70 1.44 -21.54
N ILE A 85 -9.39 2.61 -22.13
CA ILE A 85 -9.64 2.89 -23.55
C ILE A 85 -8.90 1.93 -24.50
N LEU A 86 -7.69 1.49 -24.13
CA LEU A 86 -6.91 0.53 -24.91
C LEU A 86 -7.17 -0.92 -24.45
N TRP A 87 -7.51 -1.08 -23.17
CA TRP A 87 -7.67 -2.39 -22.54
C TRP A 87 -8.83 -3.18 -23.11
N ASP A 88 -9.97 -2.53 -23.41
CA ASP A 88 -11.16 -3.18 -23.97
C ASP A 88 -10.94 -3.77 -25.37
N LYS A 89 -9.90 -3.34 -26.10
CA LYS A 89 -9.56 -3.85 -27.42
C LYS A 89 -8.73 -5.13 -27.42
N PHE A 90 -8.18 -5.53 -26.28
CA PHE A 90 -7.30 -6.70 -26.18
C PHE A 90 -8.08 -7.96 -25.79
N SER A 91 -7.65 -9.10 -26.34
CA SER A 91 -8.16 -10.41 -25.91
C SER A 91 -7.73 -10.73 -24.47
N ASP A 92 -8.49 -11.56 -23.77
CA ASP A 92 -8.19 -11.91 -22.37
C ASP A 92 -6.79 -12.53 -22.18
N ARG A 93 -6.31 -13.27 -23.18
CA ARG A 93 -4.94 -13.81 -23.18
C ARG A 93 -3.88 -12.70 -23.27
N THR A 94 -4.10 -11.72 -24.12
CA THR A 94 -3.18 -10.59 -24.31
C THR A 94 -3.14 -9.73 -23.04
N LYS A 95 -4.28 -9.50 -22.41
CA LYS A 95 -4.41 -8.82 -21.12
C LYS A 95 -3.55 -9.50 -20.05
N GLY A 96 -3.69 -10.83 -19.91
CA GLY A 96 -2.91 -11.59 -18.94
C GLY A 96 -1.39 -11.56 -19.20
N ILE A 97 -0.96 -11.58 -20.44
CA ILE A 97 0.47 -11.49 -20.80
C ILE A 97 1.02 -10.09 -20.48
N ILE A 98 0.28 -9.03 -20.81
CA ILE A 98 0.70 -7.66 -20.53
C ILE A 98 0.80 -7.44 -19.02
N ASP A 99 -0.21 -7.88 -18.25
CA ASP A 99 -0.20 -7.79 -16.77
C ASP A 99 1.00 -8.54 -16.18
N CYS A 100 1.23 -9.77 -16.64
CA CYS A 100 2.35 -10.58 -16.16
C CYS A 100 3.70 -9.94 -16.49
N CYS A 101 3.89 -9.44 -17.71
CA CYS A 101 5.12 -8.76 -18.12
C CYS A 101 5.34 -7.46 -17.32
N ALA A 102 4.30 -6.65 -17.14
CA ALA A 102 4.39 -5.42 -16.37
C ALA A 102 4.73 -5.70 -14.89
N PHE A 103 4.12 -6.72 -14.32
CA PHE A 103 4.39 -7.13 -12.94
C PHE A 103 5.83 -7.63 -12.76
N LEU A 104 6.30 -8.47 -13.70
CA LEU A 104 7.63 -9.08 -13.64
C LEU A 104 8.76 -8.08 -13.94
N ILE A 105 8.56 -7.18 -14.91
CA ILE A 105 9.61 -6.29 -15.43
C ILE A 105 9.64 -4.97 -14.68
N LEU A 106 8.48 -4.44 -14.27
CA LEU A 106 8.41 -3.13 -13.62
C LEU A 106 8.23 -3.26 -12.11
N PHE A 107 7.20 -4.00 -11.67
CA PHE A 107 6.84 -4.03 -10.25
C PHE A 107 7.87 -4.79 -9.41
N LEU A 108 8.24 -6.00 -9.82
CA LEU A 108 9.14 -6.85 -9.03
C LEU A 108 10.54 -6.25 -8.88
N PRO A 109 11.23 -5.74 -9.93
CA PRO A 109 12.53 -5.10 -9.76
C PRO A 109 12.44 -3.83 -8.91
N THR A 110 11.39 -3.03 -9.08
CA THR A 110 11.19 -1.82 -8.28
C THR A 110 11.06 -2.16 -6.80
N MET A 111 10.27 -3.17 -6.46
CA MET A 111 10.11 -3.62 -5.06
C MET A 111 11.40 -4.17 -4.48
N VAL A 112 12.19 -4.91 -5.26
CA VAL A 112 13.51 -5.43 -4.83
C VAL A 112 14.47 -4.28 -4.55
N ILE A 113 14.53 -3.28 -5.45
CA ILE A 113 15.39 -2.11 -5.28
C ILE A 113 14.97 -1.31 -4.04
N LEU A 114 13.68 -1.05 -3.86
CA LEU A 114 13.18 -0.34 -2.68
C LEU A 114 13.47 -1.09 -1.38
N ALA A 115 13.28 -2.40 -1.37
CA ALA A 115 13.60 -3.23 -0.22
C ALA A 115 15.12 -3.22 0.09
N TRP A 116 15.95 -3.24 -0.94
CA TRP A 116 17.40 -3.14 -0.78
C TRP A 116 17.82 -1.78 -0.22
N LEU A 117 17.31 -0.69 -0.79
CA LEU A 117 17.60 0.67 -0.30
C LEU A 117 17.13 0.85 1.14
N GLY A 118 15.91 0.42 1.46
CA GLY A 118 15.39 0.47 2.82
C GLY A 118 16.23 -0.35 3.82
N TRP A 119 16.78 -1.48 3.37
CA TRP A 119 17.70 -2.27 4.20
C TRP A 119 19.02 -1.55 4.46
N VAL A 120 19.59 -0.93 3.43
CA VAL A 120 20.83 -0.14 3.56
C VAL A 120 20.62 1.04 4.48
N ASP A 121 19.53 1.79 4.31
CA ASP A 121 19.18 2.93 5.17
C ASP A 121 18.95 2.50 6.62
N PHE A 122 18.29 1.36 6.84
CA PHE A 122 18.11 0.80 8.17
C PHE A 122 19.43 0.49 8.87
N ILE A 123 20.37 -0.17 8.17
CA ILE A 123 21.70 -0.47 8.74
C ILE A 123 22.47 0.81 9.02
N TYR A 124 22.41 1.79 8.13
CA TYR A 124 23.06 3.07 8.30
C TYR A 124 22.52 3.82 9.52
N SER A 125 21.21 3.94 9.65
CA SER A 125 20.53 4.57 10.78
C SER A 125 20.89 3.91 12.14
N MET A 126 20.95 2.56 12.13
CA MET A 126 21.43 1.82 13.30
C MET A 126 22.90 2.11 13.66
N SER A 127 23.74 2.32 12.64
CA SER A 127 25.19 2.58 12.85
C SER A 127 25.49 3.95 13.44
N ILE A 128 24.67 4.97 13.11
CA ILE A 128 24.83 6.34 13.62
C ILE A 128 24.01 6.61 14.88
N ASN A 129 23.29 5.59 15.39
CA ASN A 129 22.49 5.64 16.61
C ASN A 129 21.52 6.84 16.62
N GLU A 130 20.85 7.11 15.48
CA GLU A 130 19.80 8.12 15.41
C GLU A 130 18.69 7.78 16.42
N ARG A 131 18.51 8.71 17.37
CA ARG A 131 17.44 8.66 18.36
C ARG A 131 16.44 9.77 18.10
#